data_8807fd0a9fe849edf1e1150b1e34e78c
#
_entry.id   8807fd0a9fe849edf1e1150b1e34e78c
#
_cell.length_a   1.000
_cell.length_b   1.000
_cell.length_c   1.000
_cell.angle_alpha   90.00
_cell.angle_beta   90.00
_cell.angle_gamma   90.00
#
_symmetry.space_group_name_H-M   'P 1'
#
loop_
_entity.id
_entity.type
_entity.pdbx_description
1 polymer ?
#
loop_
_entity_poly.entity_id
_entity_poly.type
_entity_poly.pdbx_seq_one_letter_code
_entity_poly.pdbx_strand_id
1 'polypeptide(L)'
;MRRINSDFQTLHISEEGQKLSNRDYFGYVEMDDFACYVLADSLDDEPAVNSARLVVDSIIRDFTEAPTMGKGTLRRYLLRAHTELLKQRAGMHLKVAVVVAVTDYRTLRYCHVGNSRLYLIRNARILEQTKDQSLTQNLLEQERILLDFLLKTAA
;
A
#
# COMPACT_ATOMS: atom_id res chain seq x y z
N MET A 1 -23.55 5.69 13.08
CA MET A 1 -22.97 5.79 14.45
C MET A 1 -22.03 4.61 14.64
N ARG A 2 -20.72 4.86 14.79
CA ARG A 2 -19.73 3.76 14.93
C ARG A 2 -20.11 2.85 16.09
N ARG A 3 -20.16 1.54 15.87
CA ARG A 3 -20.49 0.55 16.92
C ARG A 3 -19.37 0.36 17.93
N ILE A 4 -18.17 0.87 17.65
CA ILE A 4 -16.98 0.75 18.47
C ILE A 4 -16.57 2.15 18.91
N ASN A 5 -16.44 2.35 20.20
CA ASN A 5 -16.03 3.62 20.81
C ASN A 5 -14.51 3.78 20.70
N SER A 6 -14.03 4.00 19.49
CA SER A 6 -12.61 4.26 19.19
C SER A 6 -12.50 5.59 18.48
N ASP A 7 -11.72 6.51 19.06
CA ASP A 7 -11.38 7.78 18.43
C ASP A 7 -10.27 7.55 17.40
N PHE A 8 -10.66 7.49 16.12
CA PHE A 8 -9.72 7.49 15.01
C PHE A 8 -9.58 8.92 14.47
N GLN A 9 -8.36 9.37 14.36
CA GLN A 9 -8.03 10.61 13.68
C GLN A 9 -7.13 10.28 12.49
N THR A 10 -7.58 10.66 11.29
CA THR A 10 -6.81 10.50 10.06
C THR A 10 -6.18 11.83 9.68
N LEU A 11 -4.86 11.83 9.52
CA LEU A 11 -4.09 12.96 9.03
C LEU A 11 -3.26 12.50 7.84
N HIS A 12 -3.11 13.36 6.83
CA HIS A 12 -2.22 13.11 5.70
C HIS A 12 -1.44 14.38 5.34
N ILE A 13 -0.25 14.16 4.83
CA ILE A 13 0.61 15.21 4.25
C ILE A 13 0.99 14.71 2.87
N SER A 14 0.97 15.62 1.89
CA SER A 14 1.33 15.32 0.52
C SER A 14 2.10 16.51 -0.05
N GLU A 15 3.35 16.28 -0.49
CA GLU A 15 4.26 17.31 -0.97
C GLU A 15 4.96 16.84 -2.26
N GLU A 16 5.30 17.78 -3.14
CA GLU A 16 5.89 17.48 -4.45
C GLU A 16 7.33 16.92 -4.37
N GLY A 17 8.01 17.13 -3.24
CA GLY A 17 9.39 16.70 -3.07
C GLY A 17 10.32 17.41 -4.06
N GLN A 18 11.20 16.64 -4.73
CA GLN A 18 12.16 17.18 -5.73
C GLN A 18 11.64 17.13 -7.17
N LYS A 19 10.45 16.57 -7.41
CA LYS A 19 9.84 16.49 -8.75
C LYS A 19 8.98 17.72 -9.03
N LEU A 20 8.76 18.00 -10.32
CA LEU A 20 7.93 19.13 -10.78
C LEU A 20 6.42 18.95 -10.50
N SER A 21 6.00 17.75 -10.16
CA SER A 21 4.60 17.43 -9.82
C SER A 21 4.56 16.30 -8.80
N ASN A 22 3.64 16.42 -7.86
CA ASN A 22 3.32 15.32 -6.94
C ASN A 22 2.54 14.24 -7.69
N ARG A 23 3.05 13.03 -7.67
CA ARG A 23 2.46 11.86 -8.32
C ARG A 23 1.98 10.81 -7.33
N ASP A 24 2.07 11.13 -6.05
CA ASP A 24 1.50 10.34 -4.97
C ASP A 24 0.00 10.62 -4.87
N TYR A 25 -0.75 9.64 -4.47
CA TYR A 25 -2.16 9.81 -4.19
C TYR A 25 -2.56 9.04 -2.95
N PHE A 26 -3.34 9.69 -2.10
CA PHE A 26 -3.92 9.10 -0.90
C PHE A 26 -5.42 9.17 -0.96
N GLY A 27 -6.11 8.08 -0.65
CA GLY A 27 -7.54 8.03 -0.51
C GLY A 27 -7.94 7.16 0.66
N TYR A 28 -9.05 7.49 1.29
CA TYR A 28 -9.61 6.71 2.38
C TYR A 28 -11.13 6.80 2.44
N VAL A 29 -11.73 5.83 3.09
CA VAL A 29 -13.13 5.83 3.44
C VAL A 29 -13.28 5.24 4.85
N GLU A 30 -14.03 5.92 5.68
CA GLU A 30 -14.39 5.49 7.03
C GLU A 30 -15.91 5.28 7.11
N MET A 31 -16.30 4.06 7.45
CA MET A 31 -17.68 3.64 7.64
C MET A 31 -17.93 3.26 9.11
N ASP A 32 -19.16 2.93 9.46
CA ASP A 32 -19.51 2.56 10.84
C ASP A 32 -18.74 1.33 11.36
N ASP A 33 -18.59 0.30 10.53
CA ASP A 33 -17.99 -0.98 10.94
C ASP A 33 -16.57 -1.18 10.36
N PHE A 34 -16.18 -0.43 9.32
CA PHE A 34 -14.92 -0.61 8.61
C PHE A 34 -14.31 0.70 8.14
N ALA A 35 -13.00 0.70 7.94
CA ALA A 35 -12.31 1.76 7.20
C ALA A 35 -11.25 1.16 6.26
N CYS A 36 -10.99 1.87 5.16
CA CYS A 36 -9.95 1.55 4.20
C CYS A 36 -9.10 2.78 3.92
N TYR A 37 -7.80 2.61 3.94
CA TYR A 37 -6.79 3.63 3.65
C TYR A 37 -5.90 3.11 2.53
N VAL A 38 -5.69 3.91 1.51
CA VAL A 38 -4.86 3.55 0.35
C VAL A 38 -3.90 4.68 0.06
N LEU A 39 -2.61 4.37 0.01
CA LEU A 39 -1.57 5.27 -0.43
C LEU A 39 -0.88 4.65 -1.63
N ALA A 40 -0.71 5.42 -2.69
CA ALA A 40 -0.08 4.99 -3.92
C ALA A 40 0.92 6.04 -4.42
N ASP A 41 2.04 5.57 -4.98
CA ASP A 41 3.11 6.36 -5.59
C ASP A 41 3.27 5.91 -7.04
N SER A 42 3.10 6.83 -8.00
CA SER A 42 3.34 6.55 -9.42
C SER A 42 4.84 6.53 -9.70
N LEU A 43 5.32 5.36 -10.09
CA LEU A 43 6.73 5.09 -10.45
C LEU A 43 7.00 5.31 -11.94
N ASP A 44 6.00 5.71 -12.71
CA ASP A 44 6.11 6.09 -14.12
C ASP A 44 6.18 7.62 -14.27
N ASP A 45 6.59 8.08 -15.44
CA ASP A 45 6.69 9.50 -15.78
C ASP A 45 5.63 9.92 -16.84
N GLU A 46 4.53 9.16 -16.96
CA GLU A 46 3.48 9.41 -17.94
C GLU A 46 2.61 10.62 -17.52
N PRO A 47 2.69 11.77 -18.22
CA PRO A 47 1.97 12.95 -17.81
C PRO A 47 0.46 12.87 -18.06
N ALA A 48 0.04 12.03 -19.00
CA ALA A 48 -1.37 11.90 -19.41
C ALA A 48 -2.21 11.06 -18.42
N VAL A 49 -1.58 10.27 -17.54
CA VAL A 49 -2.26 9.36 -16.61
C VAL A 49 -1.70 9.54 -15.21
N ASN A 50 -2.57 9.81 -14.26
CA ASN A 50 -2.21 9.68 -12.83
C ASN A 50 -2.48 8.26 -12.38
N SER A 51 -1.45 7.41 -12.50
CA SER A 51 -1.53 5.98 -12.20
C SER A 51 -1.84 5.70 -10.73
N ALA A 52 -1.28 6.50 -9.81
CA ALA A 52 -1.55 6.36 -8.38
C ALA A 52 -3.02 6.65 -8.06
N ARG A 53 -3.58 7.74 -8.60
CA ARG A 53 -4.99 8.07 -8.43
C ARG A 53 -5.91 6.99 -8.96
N LEU A 54 -5.64 6.45 -10.13
CA LEU A 54 -6.43 5.39 -10.74
C LEU A 54 -6.49 4.15 -9.85
N VAL A 55 -5.34 3.75 -9.28
CA VAL A 55 -5.26 2.61 -8.36
C VAL A 55 -6.04 2.88 -7.08
N VAL A 56 -5.87 4.04 -6.45
CA VAL A 56 -6.58 4.42 -5.23
C VAL A 56 -8.08 4.45 -5.45
N ASP A 57 -8.54 5.14 -6.50
CA ASP A 57 -9.98 5.25 -6.82
C ASP A 57 -10.61 3.87 -7.07
N SER A 58 -9.89 2.96 -7.76
CA SER A 58 -10.35 1.59 -7.99
C SER A 58 -10.52 0.82 -6.68
N ILE A 59 -9.53 0.87 -5.77
CA ILE A 59 -9.56 0.13 -4.51
C ILE A 59 -10.63 0.70 -3.57
N ILE A 60 -10.72 2.01 -3.43
CA ILE A 60 -11.73 2.67 -2.58
C ILE A 60 -13.14 2.36 -3.07
N ARG A 61 -13.39 2.41 -4.38
CA ARG A 61 -14.68 2.02 -4.98
C ARG A 61 -15.04 0.58 -4.64
N ASP A 62 -14.14 -0.36 -4.92
CA ASP A 62 -14.38 -1.78 -4.66
C ASP A 62 -14.63 -2.07 -3.17
N PHE A 63 -13.90 -1.37 -2.28
CA PHE A 63 -14.12 -1.49 -0.84
C PHE A 63 -15.47 -0.90 -0.42
N THR A 64 -15.86 0.25 -0.95
CA THR A 64 -17.13 0.91 -0.64
C THR A 64 -18.33 0.06 -1.04
N GLU A 65 -18.22 -0.63 -2.19
CA GLU A 65 -19.27 -1.54 -2.68
C GLU A 65 -19.43 -2.79 -1.80
N ALA A 66 -18.32 -3.33 -1.26
CA ALA A 66 -18.32 -4.55 -0.46
C ALA A 66 -17.25 -4.51 0.65
N PRO A 67 -17.50 -3.74 1.74
CA PRO A 67 -16.53 -3.59 2.83
C PRO A 67 -16.22 -4.92 3.50
N THR A 68 -14.93 -5.24 3.65
CA THR A 68 -14.51 -6.52 4.25
C THR A 68 -13.06 -6.51 4.70
N MET A 69 -12.77 -7.37 5.69
CA MET A 69 -11.41 -7.66 6.22
C MET A 69 -10.81 -8.95 5.63
N GLY A 70 -11.44 -9.57 4.64
CA GLY A 70 -10.99 -10.86 4.08
C GLY A 70 -9.63 -10.77 3.36
N LYS A 71 -8.67 -11.64 3.71
CA LYS A 71 -7.33 -11.69 3.06
C LYS A 71 -7.42 -11.87 1.54
N GLY A 72 -8.29 -12.76 1.08
CA GLY A 72 -8.52 -12.99 -0.35
C GLY A 72 -9.11 -11.77 -1.06
N THR A 73 -9.88 -10.95 -0.36
CA THR A 73 -10.49 -9.74 -0.90
C THR A 73 -9.48 -8.61 -1.08
N LEU A 74 -8.56 -8.39 -0.12
CA LEU A 74 -7.46 -7.42 -0.29
C LEU A 74 -6.62 -7.72 -1.53
N ARG A 75 -6.28 -9.00 -1.73
CA ARG A 75 -5.58 -9.41 -2.96
C ARG A 75 -6.41 -9.11 -4.21
N ARG A 76 -7.72 -9.33 -4.16
CA ARG A 76 -8.62 -9.07 -5.29
C ARG A 76 -8.70 -7.58 -5.63
N TYR A 77 -8.72 -6.69 -4.62
CA TYR A 77 -8.65 -5.24 -4.86
C TYR A 77 -7.39 -4.86 -5.63
N LEU A 78 -6.22 -5.36 -5.22
CA LEU A 78 -4.97 -5.11 -5.93
C LEU A 78 -4.99 -5.65 -7.37
N LEU A 79 -5.51 -6.86 -7.58
CA LEU A 79 -5.60 -7.45 -8.92
C LEU A 79 -6.55 -6.68 -9.84
N ARG A 80 -7.67 -6.19 -9.32
CA ARG A 80 -8.61 -5.36 -10.09
C ARG A 80 -7.99 -4.01 -10.43
N ALA A 81 -7.37 -3.33 -9.47
CA ALA A 81 -6.67 -2.08 -9.71
C ALA A 81 -5.56 -2.25 -10.77
N HIS A 82 -4.81 -3.35 -10.72
CA HIS A 82 -3.84 -3.70 -11.75
C HIS A 82 -4.49 -3.90 -13.12
N THR A 83 -5.63 -4.56 -13.18
CA THR A 83 -6.38 -4.75 -14.45
C THR A 83 -6.84 -3.40 -15.02
N GLU A 84 -7.32 -2.48 -14.18
CA GLU A 84 -7.68 -1.12 -14.63
C GLU A 84 -6.47 -0.35 -15.17
N LEU A 85 -5.31 -0.47 -14.50
CA LEU A 85 -4.05 0.10 -14.99
C LEU A 85 -3.68 -0.46 -16.37
N LEU A 86 -3.80 -1.77 -16.57
CA LEU A 86 -3.51 -2.42 -17.86
C LEU A 86 -4.43 -1.94 -18.98
N LYS A 87 -5.71 -1.66 -18.70
CA LYS A 87 -6.65 -1.11 -19.69
C LYS A 87 -6.25 0.30 -20.14
N GLN A 88 -5.74 1.13 -19.23
CA GLN A 88 -5.28 2.48 -19.54
C GLN A 88 -3.92 2.53 -20.22
N ARG A 89 -3.22 1.41 -20.28
CA ARG A 89 -1.82 1.33 -20.68
C ARG A 89 -1.55 1.85 -22.10
N ALA A 90 -2.43 1.63 -23.07
CA ALA A 90 -2.34 2.16 -24.46
C ALA A 90 -0.88 2.29 -24.99
N GLY A 91 -0.01 1.31 -24.73
CA GLY A 91 1.43 1.35 -25.03
C GLY A 91 2.34 1.98 -23.97
N MET A 92 1.80 2.60 -22.92
CA MET A 92 2.56 3.21 -21.81
C MET A 92 3.01 2.16 -20.77
N HIS A 93 4.09 2.45 -20.05
CA HIS A 93 4.62 1.60 -18.97
C HIS A 93 4.17 2.12 -17.59
N LEU A 94 2.90 1.97 -17.27
CA LEU A 94 2.36 2.42 -15.99
C LEU A 94 2.85 1.53 -14.83
N LYS A 95 3.35 2.14 -13.76
CA LYS A 95 3.86 1.46 -12.56
C LYS A 95 3.45 2.21 -11.31
N VAL A 96 2.99 1.49 -10.30
CA VAL A 96 2.54 2.07 -9.03
C VAL A 96 3.05 1.22 -7.86
N ALA A 97 3.64 1.86 -6.87
CA ALA A 97 3.78 1.28 -5.53
C ALA A 97 2.51 1.62 -4.73
N VAL A 98 2.00 0.67 -3.96
CA VAL A 98 0.75 0.85 -3.22
C VAL A 98 0.76 0.15 -1.88
N VAL A 99 0.20 0.81 -0.86
CA VAL A 99 -0.15 0.23 0.44
C VAL A 99 -1.65 0.36 0.62
N VAL A 100 -2.29 -0.74 1.00
CA VAL A 100 -3.71 -0.79 1.37
C VAL A 100 -3.80 -1.27 2.80
N ALA A 101 -4.49 -0.52 3.65
CA ALA A 101 -4.78 -0.90 5.02
C ALA A 101 -6.30 -0.87 5.25
N VAL A 102 -6.85 -1.94 5.80
CA VAL A 102 -8.26 -2.02 6.18
C VAL A 102 -8.39 -2.37 7.66
N THR A 103 -9.40 -1.83 8.31
CA THR A 103 -9.64 -2.04 9.73
C THR A 103 -11.14 -2.16 10.02
N ASP A 104 -11.46 -2.99 11.01
CA ASP A 104 -12.74 -3.04 11.70
C ASP A 104 -12.69 -2.25 13.02
N TYR A 105 -11.73 -1.32 13.14
CA TYR A 105 -11.42 -0.52 14.32
C TYR A 105 -10.87 -1.30 15.53
N ARG A 106 -10.68 -2.62 15.42
CA ARG A 106 -10.03 -3.49 16.40
C ARG A 106 -8.78 -4.15 15.84
N THR A 107 -8.89 -4.60 14.59
CA THR A 107 -7.84 -5.31 13.87
C THR A 107 -7.47 -4.51 12.63
N LEU A 108 -6.19 -4.40 12.34
CA LEU A 108 -5.68 -3.85 11.09
C LEU A 108 -5.19 -5.01 10.22
N ARG A 109 -5.58 -5.00 8.94
CA ARG A 109 -4.99 -5.84 7.89
C ARG A 109 -4.46 -4.96 6.79
N TYR A 110 -3.33 -5.33 6.25
CA TYR A 110 -2.71 -4.58 5.17
C TYR A 110 -2.13 -5.50 4.09
N CYS A 111 -1.94 -4.94 2.92
CA CYS A 111 -1.12 -5.49 1.85
C CYS A 111 -0.40 -4.35 1.14
N HIS A 112 0.72 -4.66 0.50
CA HIS A 112 1.49 -3.67 -0.24
C HIS A 112 2.19 -4.30 -1.45
N VAL A 113 2.53 -3.45 -2.40
CA VAL A 113 3.35 -3.77 -3.58
C VAL A 113 4.31 -2.62 -3.81
N GLY A 114 5.58 -2.93 -4.04
CA GLY A 114 6.62 -1.94 -4.29
C GLY A 114 7.34 -1.46 -3.02
N ASN A 115 7.74 -0.19 -3.00
CA ASN A 115 8.57 0.42 -1.96
C ASN A 115 7.80 1.37 -1.02
N SER A 116 6.49 1.50 -1.17
CA SER A 116 5.65 2.22 -0.20
C SER A 116 5.59 1.46 1.11
N ARG A 117 5.70 2.16 2.24
CA ARG A 117 5.86 1.54 3.56
C ARG A 117 4.71 1.85 4.50
N LEU A 118 4.38 0.87 5.34
CA LEU A 118 3.49 0.99 6.47
C LEU A 118 4.29 0.74 7.75
N TYR A 119 4.07 1.58 8.76
CA TYR A 119 4.68 1.47 10.08
C TYR A 119 3.59 1.36 11.14
N LEU A 120 3.72 0.39 12.03
CA LEU A 120 2.94 0.31 13.26
C LEU A 120 3.78 0.88 14.40
N ILE A 121 3.30 1.98 14.99
CA ILE A 121 3.99 2.69 16.07
C ILE A 121 3.13 2.65 17.32
N ARG A 122 3.73 2.31 18.45
CA ARG A 122 3.09 2.34 19.77
C ARG A 122 4.10 2.80 20.81
N ASN A 123 3.70 3.71 21.71
CA ASN A 123 4.56 4.27 22.75
C ASN A 123 5.89 4.83 22.18
N ALA A 124 5.80 5.59 21.09
CA ALA A 124 6.92 6.17 20.34
C ALA A 124 7.97 5.14 19.83
N ARG A 125 7.58 3.88 19.69
CA ARG A 125 8.45 2.82 19.14
C ARG A 125 7.79 2.17 17.93
N ILE A 126 8.58 1.90 16.89
CA ILE A 126 8.16 1.11 15.74
C ILE A 126 8.05 -0.35 16.20
N LEU A 127 6.84 -0.90 16.16
CA LEU A 127 6.56 -2.31 16.47
C LEU A 127 6.68 -3.18 15.23
N GLU A 128 6.25 -2.66 14.09
CA GLU A 128 6.27 -3.36 12.81
C GLU A 128 6.46 -2.37 11.66
N GLN A 129 7.09 -2.83 10.60
CA GLN A 129 7.32 -2.09 9.37
C GLN A 129 7.29 -3.05 8.19
N THR A 130 6.64 -2.64 7.11
CA THR A 130 6.70 -3.40 5.84
C THR A 130 8.09 -3.30 5.23
N LYS A 131 8.50 -4.35 4.51
CA LYS A 131 9.75 -4.37 3.76
C LYS A 131 9.48 -4.05 2.31
N ASP A 132 10.37 -3.27 1.71
CA ASP A 132 10.28 -2.93 0.29
C ASP A 132 10.31 -4.19 -0.58
N GLN A 133 9.43 -4.26 -1.55
CA GLN A 133 9.44 -5.30 -2.57
C GLN A 133 10.21 -4.81 -3.80
N SER A 134 11.47 -4.46 -3.59
CA SER A 134 12.39 -4.05 -4.65
C SER A 134 13.40 -5.15 -4.97
N LEU A 135 13.99 -5.10 -6.16
CA LEU A 135 15.05 -6.04 -6.54
C LEU A 135 16.24 -5.94 -5.58
N THR A 136 16.61 -4.71 -5.18
CA THR A 136 17.71 -4.46 -4.23
C THR A 136 17.43 -5.10 -2.87
N GLN A 137 16.20 -4.97 -2.34
CA GLN A 137 15.82 -5.59 -1.07
C GLN A 137 15.85 -7.12 -1.17
N ASN A 138 15.37 -7.68 -2.27
CA ASN A 138 15.41 -9.13 -2.50
C ASN A 138 16.86 -9.65 -2.57
N LEU A 139 17.76 -8.91 -3.21
CA LEU A 139 19.19 -9.27 -3.28
C LEU A 139 19.84 -9.20 -1.89
N LEU A 140 19.57 -8.14 -1.11
CA LEU A 140 20.07 -8.02 0.27
C LEU A 140 19.58 -9.16 1.17
N GLU A 141 18.33 -9.59 1.03
CA GLU A 141 17.80 -10.73 1.78
C GLU A 141 18.47 -12.05 1.36
N GLN A 142 18.73 -12.26 0.07
CA GLN A 142 19.44 -13.43 -0.44
C GLN A 142 20.89 -13.49 0.08
N GLU A 143 21.61 -12.37 0.06
CA GLU A 143 22.96 -12.27 0.63
C GLU A 143 22.96 -12.56 2.13
N ARG A 144 22.00 -12.04 2.87
CA ARG A 144 21.86 -12.30 4.32
C ARG A 144 21.61 -13.78 4.60
N ILE A 145 20.75 -14.43 3.84
CA ILE A 145 20.49 -15.88 3.97
C ILE A 145 21.76 -16.68 3.67
N LEU A 146 22.50 -16.31 2.65
CA LEU A 146 23.76 -16.96 2.29
C LEU A 146 24.81 -16.78 3.40
N LEU A 147 24.93 -15.59 3.97
CA LEU A 147 25.83 -15.29 5.09
C LEU A 147 25.49 -16.11 6.34
N ASP A 148 24.21 -16.17 6.71
CA ASP A 148 23.71 -16.96 7.83
C ASP A 148 23.95 -18.48 7.61
N PHE A 149 23.83 -18.94 6.38
CA PHE A 149 24.15 -20.34 6.03
C PHE A 149 25.65 -20.63 6.19
N LEU A 150 26.52 -19.77 5.64
CA LEU A 150 27.97 -19.92 5.74
C LEU A 150 28.46 -19.88 7.19
N LEU A 151 27.92 -19.00 8.02
CA LEU A 151 28.27 -18.92 9.44
C LEU A 151 27.83 -20.17 10.24
N LYS A 152 26.72 -20.79 9.88
CA LYS A 152 26.24 -22.03 10.53
C LYS A 152 26.99 -23.28 10.07
N THR A 153 27.59 -23.26 8.89
CA THR A 153 28.37 -24.41 8.37
C THR A 153 29.85 -24.32 8.73
N ALA A 154 30.33 -23.20 9.24
CA ALA A 154 31.72 -22.97 9.69
C ALA A 154 31.93 -23.20 11.20
N ALA A 155 30.87 -23.55 11.96
CA ALA A 155 30.88 -23.86 13.37
C ALA A 155 30.71 -25.38 13.59
#